data_410512bb8ecabd1a5e2a8c5f88bbe79c
#
_entry.id   410512bb8ecabd1a5e2a8c5f88bbe79c
#
_cell.length_a   1.000
_cell.length_b   1.000
_cell.length_c   1.000
_cell.angle_alpha   90.00
_cell.angle_beta   90.00
_cell.angle_gamma   90.00
#
_symmetry.space_group_name_H-M   'P 1'
#
loop_
_entity.id
_entity.type
_entity.pdbx_description
1 polymer ?
#
loop_
_entity_poly.entity_id
_entity_poly.type
_entity_poly.pdbx_seq_one_letter_code
_entity_poly.pdbx_strand_id
1 'polypeptide(L)'
;FALEIQSVEAAELTRNILIDWIPIFEDKQVDYDIDIPEQPVRVKLDMDSYMRIINNLIQNVIAHSHADKIKIALSKQGNHMELLLADNGVGIEKEDLKHIFERLYKCDKGRSEKGSGLGLSIVHQLVEKMGGNITVESVPGKGTEFMLLFPLEI
;
A
#
# COMPACT_ATOMS: atom_id res chain seq x y z
N PHE A 1 -0.48 9.45 20.12
CA PHE A 1 0.09 8.35 19.35
C PHE A 1 1.52 8.69 18.94
N ALA A 2 2.46 7.95 19.47
CA ALA A 2 3.87 8.20 19.24
C ALA A 2 4.47 7.08 18.40
N LEU A 3 5.28 7.44 17.38
CA LEU A 3 5.97 6.48 16.55
C LEU A 3 7.28 6.06 17.23
N GLU A 4 7.62 4.80 17.09
CA GLU A 4 8.92 4.29 17.49
C GLU A 4 9.76 4.08 16.23
N ILE A 5 10.45 5.12 15.80
CA ILE A 5 11.27 5.06 14.60
C ILE A 5 12.53 4.26 14.89
N GLN A 6 12.75 3.22 14.10
CA GLN A 6 13.90 2.32 14.24
C GLN A 6 14.54 2.08 12.89
N SER A 7 15.81 1.71 12.91
CA SER A 7 16.46 1.20 11.72
C SER A 7 15.94 -0.20 11.45
N VAL A 8 15.36 -0.41 10.27
CA VAL A 8 14.84 -1.73 9.91
C VAL A 8 15.36 -2.14 8.54
N GLU A 9 15.44 -3.46 8.35
CA GLU A 9 15.70 -4.01 7.03
C GLU A 9 14.34 -4.25 6.37
N ALA A 10 13.97 -3.35 5.46
CA ALA A 10 12.61 -3.30 4.93
C ALA A 10 12.29 -4.45 3.99
N ALA A 11 13.28 -5.02 3.29
CA ALA A 11 13.01 -6.13 2.39
C ALA A 11 12.50 -7.35 3.18
N GLU A 12 13.18 -7.68 4.27
CA GLU A 12 12.78 -8.80 5.11
C GLU A 12 11.44 -8.53 5.79
N LEU A 13 11.27 -7.31 6.31
CA LEU A 13 10.01 -6.93 6.94
C LEU A 13 8.85 -7.05 5.98
N THR A 14 9.03 -6.57 4.75
CA THR A 14 7.97 -6.63 3.73
C THR A 14 7.65 -8.08 3.39
N ARG A 15 8.68 -8.92 3.19
CA ARG A 15 8.43 -10.35 2.92
C ARG A 15 7.60 -10.99 4.04
N ASN A 16 7.95 -10.70 5.28
CA ASN A 16 7.23 -11.29 6.42
C ASN A 16 5.78 -10.85 6.48
N ILE A 17 5.52 -9.59 6.16
CA ILE A 17 4.13 -9.10 6.12
C ILE A 17 3.35 -9.81 5.01
N LEU A 18 3.97 -9.97 3.83
CA LEU A 18 3.27 -10.52 2.68
C LEU A 18 3.04 -12.03 2.77
N ILE A 19 3.87 -12.75 3.52
CA ILE A 19 3.66 -14.17 3.73
C ILE A 19 2.27 -14.46 4.29
N ASP A 20 1.79 -13.61 5.18
CA ASP A 20 0.47 -13.82 5.77
C ASP A 20 -0.67 -13.54 4.81
N TRP A 21 -0.41 -12.77 3.75
CA TRP A 21 -1.43 -12.47 2.73
C TRP A 21 -1.54 -13.53 1.65
N ILE A 22 -0.50 -14.33 1.40
CA ILE A 22 -0.52 -15.30 0.31
C ILE A 22 -1.69 -16.27 0.41
N PRO A 23 -2.00 -16.88 1.58
CA PRO A 23 -3.17 -17.77 1.67
C PRO A 23 -4.48 -17.02 1.36
N ILE A 24 -4.56 -15.75 1.71
CA ILE A 24 -5.77 -14.96 1.45
C ILE A 24 -5.92 -14.71 -0.05
N PHE A 25 -4.82 -14.38 -0.73
CA PHE A 25 -4.86 -14.21 -2.19
C PHE A 25 -5.30 -15.50 -2.86
N GLU A 26 -4.76 -16.64 -2.42
CA GLU A 26 -5.11 -17.93 -3.01
C GLU A 26 -6.56 -18.28 -2.77
N ASP A 27 -7.05 -18.04 -1.57
CA ASP A 27 -8.45 -18.30 -1.23
C ASP A 27 -9.40 -17.45 -2.08
N LYS A 28 -9.04 -16.20 -2.33
CA LYS A 28 -9.88 -15.28 -3.10
C LYS A 28 -9.58 -15.31 -4.59
N GLN A 29 -8.70 -16.21 -5.01
CA GLN A 29 -8.34 -16.39 -6.43
C GLN A 29 -7.77 -15.10 -7.04
N VAL A 30 -6.93 -14.41 -6.27
CA VAL A 30 -6.19 -13.24 -6.73
C VAL A 30 -4.77 -13.69 -7.05
N ASP A 31 -4.35 -13.55 -8.29
CA ASP A 31 -2.97 -13.80 -8.67
C ASP A 31 -2.07 -12.73 -8.06
N TYR A 32 -0.92 -13.14 -7.58
CA TYR A 32 -0.01 -12.18 -6.96
C TYR A 32 1.36 -12.29 -7.59
N ASP A 33 2.01 -11.12 -7.73
CA ASP A 33 3.38 -10.99 -8.20
C ASP A 33 4.12 -10.18 -7.16
N ILE A 34 5.00 -10.83 -6.41
CA ILE A 34 5.75 -10.20 -5.33
C ILE A 34 7.23 -10.17 -5.73
N ASP A 35 7.76 -8.97 -5.86
CA ASP A 35 9.13 -8.74 -6.31
C ASP A 35 9.88 -7.93 -5.25
N ILE A 36 10.63 -8.61 -4.40
CA ILE A 36 11.37 -7.99 -3.31
C ILE A 36 12.84 -8.39 -3.41
N PRO A 37 13.77 -7.42 -3.34
CA PRO A 37 15.19 -7.74 -3.51
C PRO A 37 15.72 -8.63 -2.39
N GLU A 38 16.69 -9.45 -2.72
CA GLU A 38 17.36 -10.27 -1.73
C GLU A 38 18.30 -9.45 -0.85
N GLN A 39 18.86 -8.38 -1.42
CA GLN A 39 19.75 -7.51 -0.68
C GLN A 39 19.01 -6.66 0.34
N PRO A 40 19.66 -6.33 1.46
CA PRO A 40 19.00 -5.51 2.47
C PRO A 40 18.66 -4.12 1.96
N VAL A 41 17.50 -3.62 2.42
CA VAL A 41 17.07 -2.25 2.16
C VAL A 41 16.83 -1.60 3.52
N ARG A 42 17.78 -0.76 3.93
CA ARG A 42 17.75 -0.15 5.26
C ARG A 42 17.02 1.18 5.23
N VAL A 43 16.00 1.29 6.08
CA VAL A 43 15.22 2.51 6.24
C VAL A 43 14.94 2.73 7.72
N LYS A 44 14.59 3.96 8.07
CA LYS A 44 14.13 4.27 9.42
C LYS A 44 12.64 4.46 9.41
N LEU A 45 11.93 3.58 10.13
CA LEU A 45 10.48 3.68 10.21
C LEU A 45 9.97 2.97 11.46
N ASP A 46 8.68 3.17 11.72
CA ASP A 46 7.97 2.46 12.78
C ASP A 46 7.42 1.18 12.17
N MET A 47 7.85 0.03 12.70
CA MET A 47 7.51 -1.27 12.11
C MET A 47 6.00 -1.53 12.10
N ASP A 48 5.33 -1.21 13.20
CA ASP A 48 3.89 -1.44 13.29
C ASP A 48 3.11 -0.56 12.31
N SER A 49 3.55 0.70 12.14
CA SER A 49 2.92 1.61 11.20
C SER A 49 3.14 1.15 9.77
N TYR A 50 4.33 0.68 9.46
CA TYR A 50 4.64 0.17 8.12
C TYR A 50 3.76 -1.04 7.79
N MET A 51 3.63 -1.96 8.74
CA MET A 51 2.75 -3.12 8.58
C MET A 51 1.31 -2.69 8.36
N ARG A 52 0.85 -1.70 9.14
CA ARG A 52 -0.51 -1.20 9.02
C ARG A 52 -0.76 -0.56 7.66
N ILE A 53 0.22 0.17 7.13
CA ILE A 53 0.13 0.76 5.80
C ILE A 53 -0.10 -0.33 4.75
N ILE A 54 0.75 -1.35 4.75
CA ILE A 54 0.65 -2.42 3.75
C ILE A 54 -0.66 -3.17 3.90
N ASN A 55 -1.04 -3.51 5.13
CA ASN A 55 -2.28 -4.24 5.37
C ASN A 55 -3.50 -3.44 4.91
N ASN A 56 -3.52 -2.14 5.18
CA ASN A 56 -4.64 -1.30 4.76
C ASN A 56 -4.74 -1.20 3.24
N LEU A 57 -3.58 -1.07 2.56
CA LEU A 57 -3.59 -0.99 1.10
C LEU A 57 -4.07 -2.30 0.47
N ILE A 58 -3.58 -3.42 0.97
CA ILE A 58 -4.00 -4.73 0.45
C ILE A 58 -5.48 -4.96 0.75
N GLN A 59 -5.91 -4.64 1.96
CA GLN A 59 -7.31 -4.81 2.33
C GLN A 59 -8.22 -3.98 1.42
N ASN A 60 -7.78 -2.77 1.08
CA ASN A 60 -8.52 -1.91 0.17
C ASN A 60 -8.68 -2.56 -1.21
N VAL A 61 -7.62 -3.20 -1.72
CA VAL A 61 -7.70 -3.93 -2.99
C VAL A 61 -8.71 -5.07 -2.88
N ILE A 62 -8.59 -5.88 -1.84
CA ILE A 62 -9.45 -7.06 -1.67
C ILE A 62 -10.92 -6.65 -1.53
N ALA A 63 -11.19 -5.57 -0.80
CA ALA A 63 -12.56 -5.19 -0.47
C ALA A 63 -13.25 -4.40 -1.58
N HIS A 64 -12.51 -3.63 -2.37
CA HIS A 64 -13.13 -2.63 -3.23
C HIS A 64 -12.76 -2.66 -4.69
N SER A 65 -11.62 -3.24 -5.07
CA SER A 65 -11.14 -3.10 -6.43
C SER A 65 -11.71 -4.14 -7.41
N HIS A 66 -12.18 -5.26 -6.90
CA HIS A 66 -12.59 -6.41 -7.71
C HIS A 66 -11.45 -6.92 -8.61
N ALA A 67 -10.21 -6.73 -8.18
CA ALA A 67 -9.04 -7.14 -8.93
C ALA A 67 -8.88 -8.65 -8.86
N ASP A 68 -8.32 -9.24 -9.94
CA ASP A 68 -7.88 -10.62 -9.90
C ASP A 68 -6.35 -10.73 -9.95
N LYS A 69 -5.65 -9.60 -9.98
CA LYS A 69 -4.19 -9.56 -9.92
C LYS A 69 -3.71 -8.42 -9.05
N ILE A 70 -2.68 -8.70 -8.25
CA ILE A 70 -2.00 -7.68 -7.46
C ILE A 70 -0.50 -7.83 -7.66
N LYS A 71 0.19 -6.70 -7.80
CA LYS A 71 1.65 -6.67 -7.87
C LYS A 71 2.19 -5.84 -6.72
N ILE A 72 3.18 -6.38 -6.01
CA ILE A 72 3.83 -5.68 -4.92
C ILE A 72 5.34 -5.78 -5.16
N ALA A 73 5.98 -4.63 -5.32
CA ALA A 73 7.40 -4.59 -5.64
C ALA A 73 8.11 -3.58 -4.75
N LEU A 74 9.29 -3.96 -4.28
CA LEU A 74 10.14 -3.10 -3.47
C LEU A 74 11.45 -2.90 -4.20
N SER A 75 11.94 -1.66 -4.28
CA SER A 75 13.19 -1.37 -4.95
C SER A 75 13.85 -0.15 -4.35
N LYS A 76 15.14 0.00 -4.64
CA LYS A 76 15.88 1.22 -4.30
C LYS A 76 15.87 2.13 -5.51
N GLN A 77 15.48 3.38 -5.30
CA GLN A 77 15.43 4.39 -6.34
C GLN A 77 16.18 5.63 -5.83
N GLY A 78 17.45 5.76 -6.24
CA GLY A 78 18.26 6.86 -5.74
C GLY A 78 18.44 6.78 -4.24
N ASN A 79 18.03 7.80 -3.53
CA ASN A 79 18.13 7.87 -2.07
C ASN A 79 16.86 7.38 -1.37
N HIS A 80 15.97 6.72 -2.09
CA HIS A 80 14.69 6.29 -1.55
C HIS A 80 14.46 4.81 -1.74
N MET A 81 13.66 4.24 -0.85
CA MET A 81 13.01 2.96 -1.05
C MET A 81 11.67 3.23 -1.67
N GLU A 82 11.34 2.51 -2.74
CA GLU A 82 10.05 2.60 -3.40
C GLU A 82 9.28 1.32 -3.17
N LEU A 83 8.07 1.46 -2.65
CA LEU A 83 7.14 0.34 -2.53
C LEU A 83 5.99 0.58 -3.49
N LEU A 84 5.83 -0.33 -4.45
CA LEU A 84 4.77 -0.27 -5.44
C LEU A 84 3.71 -1.31 -5.10
N LEU A 85 2.45 -0.90 -5.13
CA LEU A 85 1.34 -1.81 -4.94
C LEU A 85 0.29 -1.49 -6.00
N ALA A 86 0.13 -2.41 -6.95
CA ALA A 86 -0.72 -2.19 -8.12
C ALA A 86 -1.74 -3.31 -8.24
N ASP A 87 -2.94 -2.97 -8.71
CA ASP A 87 -3.97 -3.96 -9.00
C ASP A 87 -4.60 -3.68 -10.36
N ASN A 88 -5.27 -4.68 -10.89
CA ASN A 88 -5.96 -4.58 -12.18
C ASN A 88 -7.48 -4.48 -12.00
N GLY A 89 -7.93 -3.88 -10.91
CA GLY A 89 -9.34 -3.79 -10.59
C GLY A 89 -10.07 -2.68 -11.31
N VAL A 90 -11.15 -2.23 -10.70
CA VAL A 90 -12.06 -1.26 -11.33
C VAL A 90 -11.46 0.13 -11.51
N GLY A 91 -10.38 0.44 -10.79
CA GLY A 91 -9.81 1.76 -10.83
C GLY A 91 -10.63 2.77 -10.05
N ILE A 92 -10.19 4.02 -10.13
CA ILE A 92 -10.81 5.12 -9.40
C ILE A 92 -11.12 6.23 -10.40
N GLU A 93 -12.32 6.77 -10.32
CA GLU A 93 -12.73 7.87 -11.18
C GLU A 93 -11.88 9.11 -10.89
N LYS A 94 -11.64 9.90 -11.90
CA LYS A 94 -10.77 11.06 -11.78
C LYS A 94 -11.23 12.02 -10.69
N GLU A 95 -12.52 12.24 -10.57
CA GLU A 95 -13.03 13.15 -9.55
C GLU A 95 -12.87 12.61 -8.14
N ASP A 96 -12.77 11.29 -7.99
CA ASP A 96 -12.55 10.67 -6.67
C ASP A 96 -11.08 10.68 -6.28
N LEU A 97 -10.16 10.61 -7.26
CA LEU A 97 -8.74 10.51 -6.96
C LEU A 97 -8.23 11.62 -6.06
N LYS A 98 -8.73 12.84 -6.23
CA LYS A 98 -8.27 13.95 -5.40
C LYS A 98 -8.77 13.88 -3.95
N HIS A 99 -9.67 12.96 -3.65
CA HIS A 99 -10.29 12.88 -2.34
C HIS A 99 -10.02 11.57 -1.61
N ILE A 100 -9.31 10.61 -2.22
CA ILE A 100 -9.24 9.26 -1.67
C ILE A 100 -8.51 9.19 -0.33
N PHE A 101 -7.67 10.20 -0.02
CA PHE A 101 -6.99 10.24 1.26
C PHE A 101 -7.74 11.07 2.31
N GLU A 102 -8.87 11.63 1.93
CA GLU A 102 -9.68 12.37 2.89
C GLU A 102 -10.41 11.41 3.82
N ARG A 103 -10.46 11.82 5.07
CA ARG A 103 -11.12 11.02 6.09
C ARG A 103 -12.60 10.83 5.75
N LEU A 104 -13.05 9.59 5.85
CA LEU A 104 -14.46 9.19 5.61
C LEU A 104 -14.92 9.35 4.17
N TYR A 105 -14.03 9.71 3.25
CA TYR A 105 -14.40 9.77 1.85
C TYR A 105 -14.57 8.37 1.28
N LYS A 106 -15.66 8.17 0.53
CA LYS A 106 -15.90 6.91 -0.17
C LYS A 106 -16.34 7.21 -1.58
N CYS A 107 -15.83 6.43 -2.55
CA CYS A 107 -16.24 6.57 -3.94
C CYS A 107 -17.67 6.10 -4.11
N ASP A 108 -18.44 6.81 -4.94
CA ASP A 108 -19.84 6.46 -5.16
C ASP A 108 -20.00 5.01 -5.61
N LYS A 109 -19.20 4.58 -6.57
CA LYS A 109 -19.31 3.22 -7.09
C LYS A 109 -18.73 2.18 -6.16
N GLY A 110 -17.73 2.56 -5.41
CA GLY A 110 -17.09 1.66 -4.47
C GLY A 110 -17.74 1.68 -3.13
N ARG A 111 -18.76 2.51 -2.99
CA ARG A 111 -19.42 2.59 -1.74
C ARG A 111 -20.00 1.26 -1.38
N SER A 112 -19.42 0.61 -0.55
CA SER A 112 -19.99 -0.58 -0.03
C SER A 112 -20.12 -0.36 1.45
N GLU A 113 -20.78 -1.25 2.01
CA GLU A 113 -20.96 -1.27 3.42
C GLU A 113 -19.68 -1.66 4.13
N LYS A 114 -18.68 -2.07 3.38
CA LYS A 114 -17.40 -2.49 3.95
C LYS A 114 -16.48 -1.31 4.10
N GLY A 115 -15.75 -1.30 5.17
CA GLY A 115 -14.79 -0.26 5.45
C GLY A 115 -15.42 1.02 5.94
N SER A 116 -14.66 1.78 6.67
CA SER A 116 -15.14 2.99 7.33
C SER A 116 -14.80 4.26 6.55
N GLY A 117 -14.05 4.15 5.45
CA GLY A 117 -13.52 5.32 4.76
C GLY A 117 -12.30 5.91 5.45
N LEU A 118 -11.74 5.21 6.43
CA LEU A 118 -10.58 5.70 7.18
C LEU A 118 -9.26 5.07 6.74
N GLY A 119 -9.30 3.93 6.03
CA GLY A 119 -8.09 3.18 5.73
C GLY A 119 -7.06 3.97 4.97
N LEU A 120 -7.46 4.65 3.88
CA LEU A 120 -6.51 5.39 3.07
C LEU A 120 -6.06 6.69 3.74
N SER A 121 -6.93 7.34 4.52
CA SER A 121 -6.50 8.52 5.26
C SER A 121 -5.47 8.15 6.32
N ILE A 122 -5.63 7.02 6.96
CA ILE A 122 -4.65 6.52 7.93
C ILE A 122 -3.33 6.21 7.24
N VAL A 123 -3.37 5.56 6.09
CA VAL A 123 -2.16 5.28 5.30
C VAL A 123 -1.41 6.58 5.00
N HIS A 124 -2.12 7.57 4.48
CA HIS A 124 -1.50 8.86 4.15
C HIS A 124 -0.84 9.50 5.37
N GLN A 125 -1.56 9.51 6.48
CA GLN A 125 -1.06 10.08 7.73
C GLN A 125 0.21 9.37 8.22
N LEU A 126 0.20 8.04 8.22
CA LEU A 126 1.34 7.27 8.70
C LEU A 126 2.56 7.44 7.80
N VAL A 127 2.34 7.44 6.48
CA VAL A 127 3.44 7.65 5.53
C VAL A 127 4.09 9.01 5.79
N GLU A 128 3.28 10.07 5.92
CA GLU A 128 3.82 11.40 6.14
C GLU A 128 4.55 11.52 7.47
N LYS A 129 4.03 10.90 8.52
CA LYS A 129 4.68 10.95 9.83
C LYS A 129 6.03 10.27 9.83
N MET A 130 6.27 9.33 8.93
CA MET A 130 7.55 8.66 8.81
C MET A 130 8.47 9.31 7.77
N GLY A 131 8.13 10.51 7.29
CA GLY A 131 8.95 11.21 6.33
C GLY A 131 8.86 10.71 4.91
N GLY A 132 7.86 9.89 4.61
CA GLY A 132 7.66 9.34 3.29
C GLY A 132 6.69 10.13 2.44
N ASN A 133 6.41 9.61 1.27
CA ASN A 133 5.47 10.19 0.33
C ASN A 133 4.67 9.09 -0.33
N ILE A 134 3.38 9.32 -0.55
CA ILE A 134 2.53 8.37 -1.25
C ILE A 134 1.85 9.07 -2.42
N THR A 135 1.87 8.42 -3.58
CA THR A 135 1.15 8.88 -4.75
C THR A 135 0.28 7.76 -5.28
N VAL A 136 -0.71 8.12 -6.08
CA VAL A 136 -1.64 7.17 -6.66
C VAL A 136 -1.89 7.53 -8.10
N GLU A 137 -1.90 6.51 -8.97
CA GLU A 137 -2.35 6.62 -10.35
C GLU A 137 -3.41 5.58 -10.57
N SER A 138 -4.46 5.95 -11.28
CA SER A 138 -5.55 5.02 -11.54
C SER A 138 -6.23 5.37 -12.84
N VAL A 139 -6.67 4.31 -13.54
CA VAL A 139 -7.44 4.45 -14.77
C VAL A 139 -8.70 3.60 -14.58
N PRO A 140 -9.89 4.21 -14.65
CA PRO A 140 -11.13 3.45 -14.51
C PRO A 140 -11.18 2.27 -15.48
N GLY A 141 -11.54 1.12 -14.97
CA GLY A 141 -11.59 -0.12 -15.74
C GLY A 141 -10.26 -0.81 -15.93
N LYS A 142 -9.16 -0.22 -15.49
CA LYS A 142 -7.82 -0.81 -15.67
C LYS A 142 -7.10 -1.10 -14.38
N GLY A 143 -7.34 -0.32 -13.35
CA GLY A 143 -6.75 -0.59 -12.05
C GLY A 143 -6.13 0.62 -11.39
N THR A 144 -5.46 0.38 -10.28
CA THR A 144 -4.89 1.41 -9.42
C THR A 144 -3.48 1.05 -9.00
N GLU A 145 -2.62 2.05 -8.93
CA GLU A 145 -1.24 1.87 -8.53
C GLU A 145 -0.90 2.88 -7.44
N PHE A 146 -0.49 2.37 -6.28
CA PHE A 146 0.03 3.19 -5.20
C PHE A 146 1.54 3.09 -5.18
N MET A 147 2.21 4.21 -5.02
CA MET A 147 3.66 4.26 -4.93
C MET A 147 4.06 5.00 -3.68
N LEU A 148 4.81 4.32 -2.82
CA LEU A 148 5.28 4.87 -1.56
C LEU A 148 6.79 5.04 -1.61
N LEU A 149 7.27 6.21 -1.19
CA LEU A 149 8.69 6.50 -1.13
C LEU A 149 9.08 6.78 0.31
N PHE A 150 10.14 6.14 0.76
CA PHE A 150 10.72 6.40 2.10
C PHE A 150 12.21 6.64 1.93
N PRO A 151 12.78 7.63 2.63
CA PRO A 151 14.22 7.87 2.54
C PRO A 151 15.01 6.66 3.01
N LEU A 152 16.06 6.32 2.27
CA LEU A 152 16.96 5.27 2.71
C LEU A 152 17.79 5.77 3.89
N GLU A 153 18.13 4.86 4.77
CA GLU A 153 19.06 5.17 5.85
C GLU A 153 20.44 5.33 5.27
N ILE A 154 21.12 6.40 5.68
CA ILE A 154 22.47 6.70 5.19
C ILE A 154 23.49 6.15 6.16
#